data_a5bef25f8b5932b63bad5541f97daa96
#
_entry.id   a5bef25f8b5932b63bad5541f97daa96
#
_cell.length_a   1.000
_cell.length_b   1.000
_cell.length_c   1.000
_cell.angle_alpha   90.00
_cell.angle_beta   90.00
_cell.angle_gamma   90.00
#
_symmetry.space_group_name_H-M   'P 1'
#
loop_
_entity.id
_entity.type
_entity.pdbx_description
1 polymer ?
#
loop_
_entity_poly.entity_id
_entity_poly.type
_entity_poly.pdbx_seq_one_letter_code
_entity_poly.pdbx_strand_id
1 'polypeptide(L)'
;MGILIGAYVVLLTMMLSVCRVRGVLLKTLNFFTQVQPSLTRHTLIQLLFRVTGIFIVSAMLTYGHIIGQTQLSTQEQLQKYVTERGKREEEIFQLAIDRHIMFKQAFATVAAQPQPAEPLTPLFTWSDGTHRNITEQQDVHQFEGASKSSVFVGRNVPLTAEHISQIRRFETLLLQYAPAWRDRFVNTWIASPDNIAVTYWPELPGPLMVSGDFDVCTEKFFYVSDLSHNPQRQTVWTDAYQDPASPDWIVSVVTPIDDATGRHIASVGNDIVLNDLIERANTDRLSGTYNFIVRQDGSLIAHPDFNSQIAAQHRTLSIQDLADPISIEFFP
;
A
#
# COMPACT_ATOMS: atom_id res chain seq x y z
N MET A 1 28.04 3.68 -1.40
CA MET A 1 29.39 3.52 -0.81
C MET A 1 30.32 2.73 -1.72
N GLY A 2 29.92 1.64 -2.36
CA GLY A 2 30.77 0.86 -3.28
C GLY A 2 31.24 1.59 -4.55
N ILE A 3 30.38 2.45 -5.11
CA ILE A 3 30.70 3.23 -6.33
C ILE A 3 31.76 4.30 -6.07
N LEU A 4 31.73 4.93 -4.91
CA LEU A 4 32.75 5.93 -4.49
C LEU A 4 34.12 5.27 -4.24
N ILE A 5 34.14 4.06 -3.68
CA ILE A 5 35.37 3.30 -3.47
C ILE A 5 35.94 2.83 -4.82
N GLY A 6 35.09 2.37 -5.74
CA GLY A 6 35.51 2.00 -7.10
C GLY A 6 36.08 3.18 -7.88
N ALA A 7 35.42 4.36 -7.83
CA ALA A 7 35.92 5.57 -8.47
C ALA A 7 37.25 6.04 -7.87
N TYR A 8 37.41 5.93 -6.53
CA TYR A 8 38.67 6.30 -5.86
C TYR A 8 39.82 5.36 -6.21
N VAL A 9 39.55 4.04 -6.31
CA VAL A 9 40.54 3.06 -6.72
C VAL A 9 40.96 3.27 -8.19
N VAL A 10 40.04 3.57 -9.09
CA VAL A 10 40.32 3.89 -10.49
C VAL A 10 41.12 5.22 -10.58
N LEU A 11 40.76 6.23 -9.83
CA LEU A 11 41.51 7.51 -9.78
C LEU A 11 42.91 7.33 -9.19
N LEU A 12 43.08 6.50 -8.16
CA LEU A 12 44.37 6.18 -7.54
C LEU A 12 45.24 5.38 -8.46
N THR A 13 44.70 4.39 -9.17
CA THR A 13 45.43 3.62 -10.19
C THR A 13 45.79 4.45 -11.41
N MET A 14 44.92 5.36 -11.84
CA MET A 14 45.27 6.36 -12.87
C MET A 14 46.35 7.32 -12.40
N MET A 15 46.29 7.87 -11.17
CA MET A 15 47.33 8.72 -10.62
C MET A 15 48.68 8.00 -10.49
N LEU A 16 48.69 6.74 -10.03
CA LEU A 16 49.89 5.93 -9.94
C LEU A 16 50.45 5.57 -11.32
N SER A 17 49.57 5.33 -12.30
CA SER A 17 49.95 5.13 -13.69
C SER A 17 50.55 6.40 -14.31
N VAL A 18 49.95 7.56 -14.04
CA VAL A 18 50.45 8.87 -14.48
C VAL A 18 51.80 9.19 -13.84
N CYS A 19 52.03 8.85 -12.55
CA CYS A 19 53.36 9.02 -11.92
C CYS A 19 54.38 8.09 -12.50
N ARG A 20 54.05 6.81 -12.81
CA ARG A 20 54.97 5.88 -13.52
C ARG A 20 55.23 6.33 -14.94
N VAL A 21 54.21 6.76 -15.67
CA VAL A 21 54.32 7.29 -17.02
C VAL A 21 55.17 8.56 -17.02
N ARG A 22 54.98 9.45 -16.03
CA ARG A 22 55.81 10.65 -15.89
C ARG A 22 57.28 10.34 -15.63
N GLY A 23 57.55 9.30 -14.79
CA GLY A 23 58.95 8.82 -14.57
C GLY A 23 59.57 8.21 -15.81
N VAL A 24 58.81 7.43 -16.59
CA VAL A 24 59.26 6.87 -17.88
C VAL A 24 59.36 8.00 -18.90
N LEU A 25 58.43 8.93 -18.98
CA LEU A 25 58.44 10.07 -19.89
C LEU A 25 59.66 11.00 -19.60
N LEU A 26 59.97 11.25 -18.35
CA LEU A 26 61.15 12.04 -17.97
C LEU A 26 62.47 11.35 -18.32
N LYS A 27 62.55 10.01 -18.15
CA LYS A 27 63.69 9.22 -18.58
C LYS A 27 63.84 9.19 -20.09
N THR A 28 62.73 9.02 -20.81
CA THR A 28 62.74 9.05 -22.30
C THR A 28 62.98 10.46 -22.81
N LEU A 29 62.45 11.54 -22.19
CA LEU A 29 62.77 12.90 -22.53
C LEU A 29 64.30 13.21 -22.32
N ASN A 30 64.87 12.77 -21.18
CA ASN A 30 66.31 12.93 -20.95
C ASN A 30 67.16 12.14 -21.93
N PHE A 31 66.72 10.93 -22.34
CA PHE A 31 67.38 10.19 -23.41
C PHE A 31 67.30 10.91 -24.74
N PHE A 32 66.16 11.53 -25.07
CA PHE A 32 65.97 12.26 -26.32
C PHE A 32 66.66 13.65 -26.33
N THR A 33 66.94 14.27 -25.18
CA THR A 33 67.69 15.55 -25.13
C THR A 33 69.19 15.37 -25.39
N GLN A 34 69.75 14.15 -25.24
CA GLN A 34 71.13 13.86 -25.52
C GLN A 34 71.39 13.41 -26.96
N VAL A 35 70.35 13.14 -27.74
CA VAL A 35 70.48 12.73 -29.16
C VAL A 35 70.31 13.94 -30.04
N GLN A 36 71.25 14.18 -30.98
CA GLN A 36 71.16 15.26 -31.99
C GLN A 36 69.80 15.28 -32.71
N PRO A 37 69.27 16.45 -33.13
CA PRO A 37 67.99 16.59 -33.73
C PRO A 37 67.93 15.85 -35.09
N SER A 38 67.63 14.59 -35.06
CA SER A 38 67.51 13.76 -36.28
C SER A 38 66.06 13.67 -36.68
N LEU A 39 65.80 13.46 -37.95
CA LEU A 39 64.48 13.24 -38.55
C LEU A 39 63.70 12.13 -37.80
N THR A 40 64.39 11.16 -37.26
CA THR A 40 63.92 10.02 -36.48
C THR A 40 63.23 10.44 -35.15
N ARG A 41 63.71 11.49 -34.48
CA ARG A 41 63.13 12.00 -33.22
C ARG A 41 61.75 12.63 -33.48
N HIS A 42 61.64 13.38 -34.58
CA HIS A 42 60.37 14.05 -34.92
C HIS A 42 59.30 13.01 -35.27
N THR A 43 59.62 12.00 -36.02
CA THR A 43 58.72 10.91 -36.42
C THR A 43 58.31 10.06 -35.21
N LEU A 44 59.19 9.79 -34.27
CA LEU A 44 58.88 9.05 -33.04
C LEU A 44 57.93 9.83 -32.13
N ILE A 45 58.14 11.13 -31.95
CA ILE A 45 57.26 12.00 -31.17
C ILE A 45 55.86 12.07 -31.81
N GLN A 46 55.78 12.24 -33.14
CA GLN A 46 54.52 12.24 -33.86
C GLN A 46 53.77 10.91 -33.74
N LEU A 47 54.48 9.79 -33.82
CA LEU A 47 53.90 8.47 -33.64
C LEU A 47 53.33 8.30 -32.22
N LEU A 48 54.11 8.73 -31.21
CA LEU A 48 53.67 8.67 -29.80
C LEU A 48 52.39 9.46 -29.58
N PHE A 49 52.31 10.71 -30.08
CA PHE A 49 51.10 11.52 -29.99
C PHE A 49 49.89 10.90 -30.70
N ARG A 50 50.10 10.31 -31.88
CA ARG A 50 49.00 9.64 -32.62
C ARG A 50 48.50 8.42 -31.87
N VAL A 51 49.39 7.56 -31.37
CA VAL A 51 49.02 6.35 -30.60
C VAL A 51 48.31 6.76 -29.31
N THR A 52 48.86 7.73 -28.55
CA THR A 52 48.21 8.23 -27.32
C THR A 52 46.86 8.84 -27.62
N GLY A 53 46.71 9.60 -28.70
CA GLY A 53 45.43 10.17 -29.14
C GLY A 53 44.39 9.10 -29.44
N ILE A 54 44.79 8.05 -30.15
CA ILE A 54 43.90 6.90 -30.44
C ILE A 54 43.45 6.21 -29.16
N PHE A 55 44.39 5.97 -28.21
CA PHE A 55 44.02 5.37 -26.92
C PHE A 55 43.05 6.23 -26.09
N ILE A 56 43.26 7.54 -26.03
CA ILE A 56 42.37 8.44 -25.32
C ILE A 56 40.97 8.44 -25.94
N VAL A 57 40.87 8.56 -27.27
CA VAL A 57 39.59 8.55 -27.96
C VAL A 57 38.89 7.20 -27.77
N SER A 58 39.61 6.10 -27.92
CA SER A 58 39.07 4.74 -27.70
C SER A 58 38.55 4.58 -26.25
N ALA A 59 39.33 5.04 -25.26
CA ALA A 59 38.94 4.98 -23.85
C ALA A 59 37.67 5.83 -23.57
N MET A 60 37.58 7.05 -24.15
CA MET A 60 36.40 7.88 -24.03
C MET A 60 35.14 7.26 -24.65
N LEU A 61 35.28 6.69 -25.84
CA LEU A 61 34.17 6.01 -26.52
C LEU A 61 33.71 4.78 -25.74
N THR A 62 34.66 3.97 -25.26
CA THR A 62 34.33 2.79 -24.43
C THR A 62 33.69 3.18 -23.12
N TYR A 63 34.17 4.22 -22.47
CA TYR A 63 33.58 4.75 -21.21
C TYR A 63 32.17 5.26 -21.43
N GLY A 64 31.94 6.06 -22.49
CA GLY A 64 30.62 6.54 -22.86
C GLY A 64 29.65 5.40 -23.17
N HIS A 65 30.12 4.38 -23.90
CA HIS A 65 29.32 3.20 -24.20
C HIS A 65 28.96 2.40 -22.93
N ILE A 66 29.91 2.18 -22.04
CA ILE A 66 29.66 1.48 -20.75
C ILE A 66 28.66 2.25 -19.91
N ILE A 67 28.82 3.56 -19.75
CA ILE A 67 27.85 4.38 -18.98
C ILE A 67 26.46 4.28 -19.59
N GLY A 68 26.33 4.46 -20.91
CA GLY A 68 25.04 4.36 -21.60
C GLY A 68 24.38 2.99 -21.42
N GLN A 69 25.14 1.91 -21.58
CA GLN A 69 24.65 0.54 -21.35
C GLN A 69 24.24 0.31 -19.90
N THR A 70 25.03 0.80 -18.93
CA THR A 70 24.71 0.66 -17.50
C THR A 70 23.44 1.43 -17.13
N GLN A 71 23.26 2.65 -17.67
CA GLN A 71 22.04 3.43 -17.43
C GLN A 71 20.79 2.73 -17.98
N LEU A 72 20.85 2.26 -19.24
CA LEU A 72 19.74 1.51 -19.85
C LEU A 72 19.40 0.25 -19.08
N SER A 73 20.41 -0.56 -18.75
CA SER A 73 20.21 -1.78 -17.95
C SER A 73 19.63 -1.49 -16.55
N THR A 74 20.08 -0.44 -15.89
CA THR A 74 19.54 -0.03 -14.57
C THR A 74 18.09 0.41 -14.70
N GLN A 75 17.77 1.18 -15.72
CA GLN A 75 16.42 1.64 -15.98
C GLN A 75 15.46 0.47 -16.29
N GLU A 76 15.86 -0.47 -17.12
CA GLU A 76 15.09 -1.69 -17.40
C GLU A 76 14.88 -2.54 -16.14
N GLN A 77 15.91 -2.70 -15.32
CA GLN A 77 15.81 -3.43 -14.05
C GLN A 77 14.87 -2.74 -13.06
N LEU A 78 14.93 -1.40 -12.95
CA LEU A 78 14.02 -0.62 -12.11
C LEU A 78 12.58 -0.74 -12.60
N GLN A 79 12.36 -0.60 -13.92
CA GLN A 79 11.02 -0.74 -14.49
C GLN A 79 10.45 -2.13 -14.25
N LYS A 80 11.24 -3.17 -14.46
CA LYS A 80 10.83 -4.55 -14.15
C LYS A 80 10.51 -4.71 -12.68
N TYR A 81 11.37 -4.21 -11.79
CA TYR A 81 11.15 -4.28 -10.34
C TYR A 81 9.83 -3.60 -9.94
N VAL A 82 9.59 -2.37 -10.40
CA VAL A 82 8.36 -1.63 -10.10
C VAL A 82 7.13 -2.35 -10.63
N THR A 83 7.21 -2.89 -11.85
CA THR A 83 6.10 -3.65 -12.46
C THR A 83 5.78 -4.92 -11.68
N GLU A 84 6.79 -5.72 -11.34
CA GLU A 84 6.60 -6.96 -10.56
C GLU A 84 6.14 -6.66 -9.13
N ARG A 85 6.60 -5.56 -8.57
CA ARG A 85 6.16 -5.09 -7.26
C ARG A 85 4.70 -4.64 -7.30
N GLY A 86 4.34 -3.81 -8.27
CA GLY A 86 2.96 -3.35 -8.46
C GLY A 86 1.98 -4.51 -8.59
N LYS A 87 2.31 -5.55 -9.36
CA LYS A 87 1.48 -6.76 -9.47
C LYS A 87 1.29 -7.47 -8.13
N ARG A 88 2.34 -7.60 -7.32
CA ARG A 88 2.24 -8.23 -5.99
C ARG A 88 1.36 -7.43 -5.03
N GLU A 89 1.46 -6.11 -5.06
CA GLU A 89 0.59 -5.27 -4.24
C GLU A 89 -0.86 -5.27 -4.76
N GLU A 90 -1.06 -5.38 -6.08
CA GLU A 90 -2.39 -5.51 -6.69
C GLU A 90 -3.12 -6.80 -6.29
N GLU A 91 -2.38 -7.88 -6.02
CA GLU A 91 -2.97 -9.19 -5.63
C GLU A 91 -3.86 -9.09 -4.40
N ILE A 92 -3.50 -8.26 -3.40
CA ILE A 92 -4.34 -8.11 -2.19
C ILE A 92 -5.68 -7.42 -2.52
N PHE A 93 -5.64 -6.44 -3.42
CA PHE A 93 -6.84 -5.73 -3.85
C PHE A 93 -7.75 -6.63 -4.68
N GLN A 94 -7.17 -7.40 -5.60
CA GLN A 94 -7.93 -8.37 -6.40
C GLN A 94 -8.52 -9.49 -5.54
N LEU A 95 -7.73 -10.01 -4.59
CA LEU A 95 -8.18 -11.01 -3.64
C LEU A 95 -9.38 -10.54 -2.80
N ALA A 96 -9.38 -9.27 -2.39
CA ALA A 96 -10.51 -8.68 -1.67
C ALA A 96 -11.78 -8.68 -2.53
N ILE A 97 -11.68 -8.27 -3.78
CA ILE A 97 -12.80 -8.26 -4.73
C ILE A 97 -13.35 -9.66 -4.92
N ASP A 98 -12.49 -10.64 -5.16
CA ASP A 98 -12.88 -12.04 -5.38
C ASP A 98 -13.58 -12.65 -4.16
N ARG A 99 -13.05 -12.36 -2.96
CA ARG A 99 -13.65 -12.79 -1.69
C ARG A 99 -15.03 -12.16 -1.49
N HIS A 100 -15.20 -10.89 -1.80
CA HIS A 100 -16.48 -10.22 -1.71
C HIS A 100 -17.52 -10.74 -2.71
N ILE A 101 -17.11 -11.10 -3.93
CA ILE A 101 -17.99 -11.74 -4.90
C ILE A 101 -18.49 -13.10 -4.35
N MET A 102 -17.58 -13.90 -3.83
CA MET A 102 -17.94 -15.18 -3.20
C MET A 102 -18.85 -14.99 -1.98
N PHE A 103 -18.58 -14.00 -1.15
CA PHE A 103 -19.39 -13.68 0.02
C PHE A 103 -20.80 -13.22 -0.38
N LYS A 104 -20.93 -12.38 -1.40
CA LYS A 104 -22.24 -11.95 -1.94
C LYS A 104 -23.08 -13.13 -2.45
N GLN A 105 -22.44 -14.11 -3.11
CA GLN A 105 -23.12 -15.35 -3.54
C GLN A 105 -23.56 -16.20 -2.34
N ALA A 106 -22.71 -16.35 -1.33
CA ALA A 106 -23.05 -17.05 -0.10
C ALA A 106 -24.19 -16.36 0.64
N PHE A 107 -24.17 -15.01 0.70
CA PHE A 107 -25.23 -14.23 1.30
C PHE A 107 -26.59 -14.49 0.62
N ALA A 108 -26.65 -14.51 -0.70
CA ALA A 108 -27.87 -14.81 -1.44
C ALA A 108 -28.40 -16.22 -1.12
N THR A 109 -27.50 -17.20 -0.97
CA THR A 109 -27.86 -18.58 -0.61
C THR A 109 -28.42 -18.67 0.80
N VAL A 110 -27.79 -18.01 1.78
CA VAL A 110 -28.24 -17.99 3.18
C VAL A 110 -29.53 -17.18 3.32
N ALA A 111 -29.67 -16.09 2.56
CA ALA A 111 -30.88 -15.26 2.56
C ALA A 111 -32.12 -16.01 2.08
N ALA A 112 -31.95 -17.00 1.19
CA ALA A 112 -33.05 -17.85 0.70
C ALA A 112 -33.52 -18.90 1.73
N GLN A 113 -32.77 -19.12 2.81
CA GLN A 113 -33.11 -20.10 3.84
C GLN A 113 -33.84 -19.44 4.99
N PRO A 114 -34.88 -20.08 5.57
CA PRO A 114 -35.49 -19.63 6.80
C PRO A 114 -34.47 -19.58 7.93
N GLN A 115 -34.37 -18.45 8.60
CA GLN A 115 -33.48 -18.29 9.75
C GLN A 115 -34.32 -18.29 11.05
N PRO A 116 -33.83 -18.89 12.14
CA PRO A 116 -34.43 -18.71 13.46
C PRO A 116 -34.47 -17.22 13.85
N ALA A 117 -35.54 -16.83 14.53
CA ALA A 117 -35.69 -15.47 15.06
C ALA A 117 -34.92 -15.26 16.40
N GLU A 118 -33.75 -15.87 16.49
CA GLU A 118 -32.84 -15.77 17.64
C GLU A 118 -31.43 -15.47 17.12
N PRO A 119 -30.71 -14.45 17.64
CA PRO A 119 -29.32 -14.19 17.27
C PRO A 119 -28.43 -15.35 17.72
N LEU A 120 -27.22 -15.51 17.12
CA LEU A 120 -26.24 -16.50 17.58
C LEU A 120 -25.69 -16.16 18.98
N THR A 121 -25.60 -14.85 19.27
CA THR A 121 -25.18 -14.33 20.57
C THR A 121 -26.31 -13.50 21.18
N PRO A 122 -26.58 -13.58 22.51
CA PRO A 122 -27.61 -12.76 23.17
C PRO A 122 -27.35 -11.27 22.94
N LEU A 123 -28.42 -10.50 22.70
CA LEU A 123 -28.36 -9.04 22.61
C LEU A 123 -28.89 -8.39 23.89
N PHE A 124 -28.18 -7.38 24.36
CA PHE A 124 -28.49 -6.64 25.57
C PHE A 124 -28.75 -5.17 25.22
N THR A 125 -29.80 -4.59 25.79
CA THR A 125 -30.06 -3.16 25.64
C THR A 125 -29.18 -2.38 26.62
N TRP A 126 -28.44 -1.41 26.10
CA TRP A 126 -27.61 -0.51 26.89
C TRP A 126 -28.38 0.72 27.32
N SER A 127 -27.86 1.46 28.32
CA SER A 127 -28.47 2.66 28.85
C SER A 127 -28.62 3.80 27.82
N ASP A 128 -27.77 3.80 26.79
CA ASP A 128 -27.78 4.71 25.64
C ASP A 128 -28.87 4.36 24.58
N GLY A 129 -29.61 3.28 24.79
CA GLY A 129 -30.66 2.79 23.89
C GLY A 129 -30.16 1.92 22.73
N THR A 130 -28.88 1.65 22.64
CA THR A 130 -28.31 0.71 21.64
C THR A 130 -28.47 -0.74 22.09
N HIS A 131 -28.35 -1.70 21.14
CA HIS A 131 -28.28 -3.11 21.50
C HIS A 131 -26.94 -3.70 21.07
N ARG A 132 -26.31 -4.42 21.98
CA ARG A 132 -25.00 -5.05 21.77
C ARG A 132 -24.97 -6.45 22.32
N ASN A 133 -24.04 -7.28 21.87
CA ASN A 133 -23.96 -8.68 22.33
C ASN A 133 -23.05 -8.89 23.53
N ILE A 134 -22.82 -7.84 24.30
CA ILE A 134 -22.32 -7.90 25.70
C ILE A 134 -23.17 -6.98 26.57
N THR A 135 -23.17 -7.20 27.88
CA THR A 135 -23.77 -6.26 28.82
C THR A 135 -22.91 -5.03 29.00
N GLU A 136 -23.51 -3.89 29.35
CA GLU A 136 -22.81 -2.62 29.55
C GLU A 136 -21.72 -2.68 30.66
N GLN A 137 -21.84 -3.62 31.60
CA GLN A 137 -20.88 -3.83 32.68
C GLN A 137 -19.72 -4.76 32.34
N GLN A 138 -19.82 -5.49 31.21
CA GLN A 138 -18.74 -6.35 30.76
C GLN A 138 -17.58 -5.53 30.21
N ASP A 139 -16.36 -5.96 30.54
CA ASP A 139 -15.15 -5.42 29.93
C ASP A 139 -15.08 -5.85 28.45
N VAL A 140 -15.10 -4.88 27.56
CA VAL A 140 -15.01 -5.08 26.12
C VAL A 140 -13.76 -5.86 25.72
N HIS A 141 -12.65 -5.67 26.44
CA HIS A 141 -11.39 -6.37 26.19
C HIS A 141 -11.41 -7.88 26.53
N GLN A 142 -12.46 -8.33 27.23
CA GLN A 142 -12.67 -9.75 27.52
C GLN A 142 -13.61 -10.42 26.50
N PHE A 143 -13.98 -9.72 25.44
CA PHE A 143 -14.81 -10.28 24.39
C PHE A 143 -14.04 -11.37 23.62
N GLU A 144 -14.65 -12.52 23.42
CA GLU A 144 -14.05 -13.65 22.71
C GLU A 144 -14.11 -13.48 21.18
N GLY A 145 -13.51 -12.43 20.65
CA GLY A 145 -13.57 -12.04 19.25
C GLY A 145 -13.05 -13.09 18.26
N ALA A 146 -12.25 -14.05 18.73
CA ALA A 146 -11.76 -15.15 17.89
C ALA A 146 -12.88 -16.17 17.52
N SER A 147 -13.90 -16.30 18.38
CA SER A 147 -15.00 -17.26 18.22
C SER A 147 -16.36 -16.60 17.99
N LYS A 148 -16.46 -15.29 18.17
CA LYS A 148 -17.71 -14.53 18.10
C LYS A 148 -17.49 -13.27 17.27
N SER A 149 -18.54 -12.85 16.54
CA SER A 149 -18.62 -11.51 15.97
C SER A 149 -19.20 -10.54 16.98
N SER A 150 -18.74 -9.30 16.97
CA SER A 150 -19.34 -8.20 17.75
C SER A 150 -20.52 -7.59 17.02
N VAL A 151 -21.56 -7.23 17.74
CA VAL A 151 -22.83 -6.72 17.19
C VAL A 151 -23.14 -5.36 17.79
N PHE A 152 -23.49 -4.41 16.93
CA PHE A 152 -24.07 -3.10 17.28
C PHE A 152 -25.38 -2.93 16.53
N VAL A 153 -26.41 -2.49 17.26
CA VAL A 153 -27.69 -2.03 16.71
C VAL A 153 -27.94 -0.64 17.26
N GLY A 154 -28.13 0.33 16.36
CA GLY A 154 -28.34 1.74 16.72
C GLY A 154 -29.52 1.96 17.64
N ARG A 155 -29.46 3.05 18.39
CA ARG A 155 -30.56 3.46 19.25
C ARG A 155 -31.82 3.62 18.47
N ASN A 156 -32.90 3.53 18.61
CA ASN A 156 -34.13 3.72 17.80
C ASN A 156 -34.37 2.63 16.73
N VAL A 157 -33.52 1.63 16.66
CA VAL A 157 -33.77 0.46 15.82
C VAL A 157 -34.53 -0.58 16.62
N PRO A 158 -35.79 -0.88 16.28
CA PRO A 158 -36.56 -1.89 17.00
C PRO A 158 -35.98 -3.29 16.69
N LEU A 159 -35.77 -4.11 17.72
CA LEU A 159 -35.40 -5.51 17.54
C LEU A 159 -36.60 -6.34 17.08
N THR A 160 -36.96 -6.20 15.82
CA THR A 160 -38.00 -7.04 15.18
C THR A 160 -37.45 -8.43 14.88
N ALA A 161 -38.33 -9.41 14.66
CA ALA A 161 -37.92 -10.75 14.22
C ALA A 161 -37.13 -10.72 12.90
N GLU A 162 -37.41 -9.73 12.03
CA GLU A 162 -36.67 -9.52 10.79
C GLU A 162 -35.24 -9.05 11.07
N HIS A 163 -35.05 -8.03 11.92
CA HIS A 163 -33.72 -7.55 12.31
C HIS A 163 -32.90 -8.64 13.01
N ILE A 164 -33.52 -9.42 13.89
CA ILE A 164 -32.85 -10.54 14.56
C ILE A 164 -32.40 -11.60 13.56
N SER A 165 -33.28 -11.97 12.60
CA SER A 165 -32.93 -12.89 11.55
C SER A 165 -31.81 -12.36 10.63
N GLN A 166 -31.80 -11.06 10.37
CA GLN A 166 -30.74 -10.39 9.61
C GLN A 166 -29.41 -10.43 10.37
N ILE A 167 -29.39 -10.08 11.65
CA ILE A 167 -28.18 -10.16 12.50
C ILE A 167 -27.63 -11.58 12.50
N ARG A 168 -28.48 -12.58 12.69
CA ARG A 168 -28.08 -13.99 12.66
C ARG A 168 -27.43 -14.40 11.35
N ARG A 169 -27.95 -13.94 10.21
CA ARG A 169 -27.33 -14.19 8.89
C ARG A 169 -25.96 -13.55 8.82
N PHE A 170 -25.81 -12.31 9.30
CA PHE A 170 -24.53 -11.60 9.33
C PHE A 170 -23.51 -12.35 10.19
N GLU A 171 -23.88 -12.71 11.42
CA GLU A 171 -23.02 -13.50 12.31
C GLU A 171 -22.61 -14.85 11.68
N THR A 172 -23.57 -15.58 11.11
CA THR A 172 -23.32 -16.89 10.48
C THR A 172 -22.30 -16.77 9.34
N LEU A 173 -22.49 -15.79 8.45
CA LEU A 173 -21.60 -15.60 7.31
C LEU A 173 -20.23 -15.11 7.74
N LEU A 174 -20.16 -14.16 8.67
CA LEU A 174 -18.88 -13.67 9.18
C LEU A 174 -18.07 -14.78 9.83
N LEU A 175 -18.68 -15.55 10.73
CA LEU A 175 -17.97 -16.65 11.40
C LEU A 175 -17.57 -17.78 10.45
N GLN A 176 -18.26 -17.94 9.34
CA GLN A 176 -17.91 -18.93 8.32
C GLN A 176 -16.73 -18.49 7.45
N TYR A 177 -16.63 -17.23 7.07
CA TYR A 177 -15.67 -16.74 6.06
C TYR A 177 -14.53 -15.88 6.65
N ALA A 178 -14.82 -15.00 7.58
CA ALA A 178 -13.88 -14.01 8.06
C ALA A 178 -12.61 -14.59 8.73
N PRO A 179 -12.67 -15.71 9.49
CA PRO A 179 -11.46 -16.30 10.05
C PRO A 179 -10.40 -16.67 9.01
N ALA A 180 -10.81 -17.08 7.80
CA ALA A 180 -9.89 -17.41 6.70
C ALA A 180 -9.30 -16.18 6.00
N TRP A 181 -9.79 -14.97 6.29
CA TRP A 181 -9.35 -13.73 5.65
C TRP A 181 -8.43 -12.88 6.53
N ARG A 182 -8.29 -13.28 7.78
CA ARG A 182 -7.55 -12.55 8.82
C ARG A 182 -6.06 -12.34 8.51
N ASP A 183 -5.47 -13.18 7.67
CA ASP A 183 -4.06 -13.05 7.27
C ASP A 183 -3.79 -11.84 6.36
N ARG A 184 -4.86 -11.21 5.84
CA ARG A 184 -4.78 -10.11 4.88
C ARG A 184 -5.50 -8.85 5.33
N PHE A 185 -6.58 -9.00 6.11
CA PHE A 185 -7.43 -7.89 6.55
C PHE A 185 -7.53 -7.90 8.06
N VAL A 186 -7.50 -6.71 8.66
CA VAL A 186 -7.58 -6.57 10.11
C VAL A 186 -8.95 -7.03 10.63
N ASN A 187 -9.99 -6.81 9.87
CA ASN A 187 -11.36 -7.22 10.18
C ASN A 187 -12.16 -7.59 8.93
N THR A 188 -13.35 -8.14 9.16
CA THR A 188 -14.41 -8.28 8.17
C THR A 188 -15.72 -7.86 8.83
N TRP A 189 -16.47 -7.00 8.18
CA TRP A 189 -17.73 -6.50 8.72
C TRP A 189 -18.88 -6.58 7.70
N ILE A 190 -20.10 -6.63 8.23
CA ILE A 190 -21.33 -6.44 7.47
C ILE A 190 -22.13 -5.35 8.19
N ALA A 191 -22.63 -4.40 7.43
CA ALA A 191 -23.48 -3.35 7.93
C ALA A 191 -24.73 -3.18 7.06
N SER A 192 -25.82 -2.69 7.64
CA SER A 192 -27.09 -2.49 6.93
C SER A 192 -27.58 -1.04 7.02
N PRO A 193 -28.46 -0.62 6.08
CA PRO A 193 -29.13 0.69 6.14
C PRO A 193 -29.98 0.91 7.39
N ASP A 194 -30.29 -0.17 8.12
CA ASP A 194 -31.06 -0.10 9.37
C ASP A 194 -30.18 0.23 10.59
N ASN A 195 -28.99 0.76 10.39
CA ASN A 195 -28.02 1.08 11.45
C ASN A 195 -27.65 -0.14 12.30
N ILE A 196 -27.37 -1.27 11.64
CA ILE A 196 -26.88 -2.51 12.25
C ILE A 196 -25.50 -2.79 11.69
N ALA A 197 -24.52 -3.06 12.57
CA ALA A 197 -23.18 -3.49 12.21
C ALA A 197 -22.81 -4.76 12.95
N VAL A 198 -22.22 -5.71 12.22
CA VAL A 198 -21.67 -6.96 12.77
C VAL A 198 -20.25 -7.11 12.24
N THR A 199 -19.28 -7.30 13.13
CA THR A 199 -17.86 -7.32 12.75
C THR A 199 -17.17 -8.51 13.37
N TYR A 200 -16.39 -9.20 12.57
CA TYR A 200 -15.39 -10.16 13.03
C TYR A 200 -14.03 -9.45 13.09
N TRP A 201 -13.61 -9.15 14.29
CA TRP A 201 -12.33 -8.51 14.60
C TRP A 201 -11.81 -9.09 15.93
N PRO A 202 -10.99 -10.15 15.89
CA PRO A 202 -10.56 -10.84 17.09
C PRO A 202 -9.84 -9.99 18.13
N GLU A 203 -9.05 -9.03 17.67
CA GLU A 203 -8.23 -8.17 18.51
C GLU A 203 -8.99 -6.96 19.07
N LEU A 204 -10.02 -6.50 18.35
CA LEU A 204 -10.77 -5.30 18.70
C LEU A 204 -12.25 -5.47 18.33
N PRO A 205 -13.16 -5.64 19.28
CA PRO A 205 -14.57 -5.75 18.98
C PRO A 205 -15.19 -4.37 18.68
N GLY A 206 -14.84 -3.78 17.53
CA GLY A 206 -15.19 -2.42 17.12
C GLY A 206 -16.64 -1.99 17.39
N PRO A 207 -17.67 -2.75 16.96
CA PRO A 207 -19.07 -2.48 17.27
C PRO A 207 -19.43 -2.29 18.74
N LEU A 208 -18.61 -2.82 19.66
CA LEU A 208 -18.81 -2.67 21.09
C LEU A 208 -18.13 -1.40 21.66
N MET A 209 -17.26 -0.75 20.87
CA MET A 209 -16.46 0.40 21.30
C MET A 209 -16.98 1.73 20.77
N VAL A 210 -17.85 1.73 19.77
CA VAL A 210 -18.42 2.96 19.22
C VAL A 210 -19.40 3.62 20.18
N SER A 211 -19.60 4.94 20.04
CA SER A 211 -20.55 5.68 20.88
C SER A 211 -22.00 5.29 20.60
N GLY A 212 -22.92 5.59 21.52
CA GLY A 212 -24.35 5.37 21.30
C GLY A 212 -24.97 6.24 20.20
N ASP A 213 -24.28 7.33 19.80
CA ASP A 213 -24.70 8.21 18.68
C ASP A 213 -24.18 7.73 17.32
N PHE A 214 -23.42 6.63 17.29
CA PHE A 214 -22.86 6.08 16.08
C PHE A 214 -23.97 5.71 15.09
N ASP A 215 -23.85 6.23 13.87
CA ASP A 215 -24.74 5.91 12.77
C ASP A 215 -23.93 5.37 11.57
N VAL A 216 -24.05 4.08 11.35
CA VAL A 216 -23.39 3.36 10.25
C VAL A 216 -23.64 4.06 8.91
N CYS A 217 -24.84 4.60 8.68
CA CYS A 217 -25.21 5.19 7.40
C CYS A 217 -24.44 6.47 7.08
N THR A 218 -23.90 7.15 8.09
CA THR A 218 -23.11 8.37 7.92
C THR A 218 -21.60 8.09 7.79
N GLU A 219 -21.20 6.86 8.09
CA GLU A 219 -19.80 6.48 8.08
C GLU A 219 -19.26 6.26 6.66
N LYS A 220 -18.02 6.69 6.45
CA LYS A 220 -17.37 6.63 5.13
C LYS A 220 -17.36 5.24 4.54
N PHE A 221 -17.08 4.22 5.34
CA PHE A 221 -17.04 2.84 4.90
C PHE A 221 -18.40 2.33 4.40
N PHE A 222 -19.51 2.89 4.86
CA PHE A 222 -20.85 2.45 4.46
C PHE A 222 -21.43 3.28 3.32
N TYR A 223 -21.44 4.64 3.45
CA TYR A 223 -22.13 5.47 2.45
C TYR A 223 -21.48 5.38 1.04
N VAL A 224 -20.17 5.07 0.92
CA VAL A 224 -19.54 4.88 -0.39
C VAL A 224 -20.17 3.75 -1.20
N SER A 225 -20.90 2.85 -0.54
CA SER A 225 -21.57 1.69 -1.17
C SER A 225 -23.08 1.88 -1.34
N ASP A 226 -23.65 2.97 -0.83
CA ASP A 226 -25.07 3.25 -1.00
C ASP A 226 -25.45 3.52 -2.47
N LEU A 227 -26.73 3.57 -2.78
CA LEU A 227 -27.21 3.72 -4.15
C LEU A 227 -26.85 5.09 -4.75
N SER A 228 -26.76 6.14 -3.92
CA SER A 228 -26.44 7.50 -4.38
C SER A 228 -24.97 7.69 -4.74
N HIS A 229 -24.08 7.03 -4.01
CA HIS A 229 -22.61 7.12 -4.24
C HIS A 229 -22.08 6.01 -5.13
N ASN A 230 -22.77 4.87 -5.19
CA ASN A 230 -22.39 3.70 -6.00
C ASN A 230 -23.59 3.15 -6.80
N PRO A 231 -24.11 3.90 -7.77
CA PRO A 231 -25.26 3.46 -8.57
C PRO A 231 -24.95 2.24 -9.44
N GLN A 232 -23.68 1.97 -9.73
CA GLN A 232 -23.25 0.80 -10.50
C GLN A 232 -23.15 -0.48 -9.64
N ARG A 233 -23.31 -0.36 -8.33
CA ARG A 233 -23.29 -1.48 -7.35
C ARG A 233 -22.01 -2.33 -7.42
N GLN A 234 -20.89 -1.70 -7.74
CA GLN A 234 -19.58 -2.35 -7.83
C GLN A 234 -18.90 -2.40 -6.45
N THR A 235 -17.89 -3.23 -6.33
CA THR A 235 -16.96 -3.16 -5.20
C THR A 235 -16.16 -1.86 -5.31
N VAL A 236 -16.10 -1.09 -4.24
CA VAL A 236 -15.42 0.21 -4.17
C VAL A 236 -14.41 0.24 -3.05
N TRP A 237 -13.40 1.10 -3.18
CA TRP A 237 -12.41 1.40 -2.15
C TRP A 237 -12.61 2.81 -1.61
N THR A 238 -12.53 2.94 -0.29
CA THR A 238 -12.57 4.27 0.34
C THR A 238 -11.24 5.00 0.14
N ASP A 239 -11.22 6.30 0.38
CA ASP A 239 -9.99 6.99 0.75
C ASP A 239 -9.59 6.58 2.17
N ALA A 240 -8.36 6.91 2.57
CA ALA A 240 -7.96 6.75 3.96
C ALA A 240 -8.86 7.60 4.89
N TYR A 241 -9.26 7.01 6.00
CA TYR A 241 -10.05 7.66 7.05
C TYR A 241 -9.69 7.07 8.41
N GLN A 242 -10.00 7.81 9.48
CA GLN A 242 -9.81 7.31 10.83
C GLN A 242 -10.94 6.34 11.18
N ASP A 243 -10.58 5.16 11.68
CA ASP A 243 -11.53 4.16 12.13
C ASP A 243 -12.34 4.69 13.32
N PRO A 244 -13.69 4.56 13.33
CA PRO A 244 -14.50 5.05 14.44
C PRO A 244 -14.33 4.26 15.74
N ALA A 245 -13.76 3.06 15.69
CA ALA A 245 -13.57 2.16 16.83
C ALA A 245 -12.11 2.09 17.31
N SER A 246 -11.15 2.54 16.49
CA SER A 246 -9.72 2.52 16.81
C SER A 246 -9.04 3.85 16.47
N PRO A 247 -7.84 4.12 16.99
CA PRO A 247 -7.06 5.30 16.58
C PRO A 247 -6.44 5.16 15.19
N ASP A 248 -6.56 4.02 14.53
CA ASP A 248 -5.86 3.70 13.31
C ASP A 248 -6.47 4.38 12.09
N TRP A 249 -5.63 4.69 11.14
CA TRP A 249 -6.03 5.06 9.79
C TRP A 249 -6.17 3.82 8.93
N ILE A 250 -7.31 3.71 8.24
CA ILE A 250 -7.67 2.55 7.44
C ILE A 250 -8.14 2.94 6.05
N VAL A 251 -8.07 1.99 5.14
CA VAL A 251 -8.80 1.98 3.87
C VAL A 251 -9.68 0.76 3.84
N SER A 252 -10.91 0.91 3.36
CA SER A 252 -11.88 -0.18 3.29
C SER A 252 -12.21 -0.55 1.85
N VAL A 253 -12.26 -1.84 1.58
CA VAL A 253 -12.96 -2.37 0.41
C VAL A 253 -14.39 -2.69 0.80
N VAL A 254 -15.35 -2.25 -0.01
CA VAL A 254 -16.78 -2.36 0.30
C VAL A 254 -17.55 -2.85 -0.91
N THR A 255 -18.41 -3.85 -0.70
CA THR A 255 -19.30 -4.39 -1.72
C THR A 255 -20.75 -4.32 -1.25
N PRO A 256 -21.62 -3.62 -1.98
CA PRO A 256 -23.03 -3.55 -1.67
C PRO A 256 -23.74 -4.88 -1.98
N ILE A 257 -24.69 -5.22 -1.13
CA ILE A 257 -25.56 -6.40 -1.26
C ILE A 257 -27.00 -5.89 -1.39
N ASP A 258 -27.64 -6.23 -2.49
CA ASP A 258 -29.00 -5.87 -2.80
C ASP A 258 -29.90 -7.10 -2.77
N ASP A 259 -31.18 -6.91 -2.46
CA ASP A 259 -32.19 -7.95 -2.59
C ASP A 259 -32.61 -8.12 -4.07
N ALA A 260 -33.51 -9.08 -4.32
CA ALA A 260 -33.99 -9.37 -5.66
C ALA A 260 -34.76 -8.21 -6.33
N THR A 261 -35.15 -7.20 -5.56
CA THR A 261 -35.82 -5.98 -6.06
C THR A 261 -34.84 -4.85 -6.36
N GLY A 262 -33.55 -5.03 -6.04
CA GLY A 262 -32.52 -4.01 -6.19
C GLY A 262 -32.43 -3.05 -5.00
N ARG A 263 -33.08 -3.35 -3.89
CA ARG A 263 -32.99 -2.55 -2.66
C ARG A 263 -31.70 -2.93 -1.93
N HIS A 264 -30.93 -1.91 -1.53
CA HIS A 264 -29.73 -2.08 -0.69
C HIS A 264 -30.13 -2.64 0.69
N ILE A 265 -29.66 -3.83 1.03
CA ILE A 265 -29.98 -4.51 2.29
C ILE A 265 -28.78 -4.67 3.22
N ALA A 266 -27.57 -4.65 2.68
CA ALA A 266 -26.32 -4.71 3.44
C ALA A 266 -25.12 -4.29 2.58
N SER A 267 -24.01 -4.04 3.26
CA SER A 267 -22.68 -3.97 2.64
C SER A 267 -21.73 -4.83 3.42
N VAL A 268 -20.87 -5.55 2.72
CA VAL A 268 -19.73 -6.29 3.30
C VAL A 268 -18.46 -5.51 3.05
N GLY A 269 -17.58 -5.44 4.04
CA GLY A 269 -16.29 -4.79 3.90
C GLY A 269 -15.17 -5.46 4.66
N ASN A 270 -13.97 -5.14 4.24
CA ASN A 270 -12.72 -5.47 4.90
C ASN A 270 -11.88 -4.21 5.03
N ASP A 271 -11.16 -4.10 6.13
CA ASP A 271 -10.29 -2.98 6.40
C ASP A 271 -8.82 -3.38 6.36
N ILE A 272 -8.01 -2.49 5.82
CA ILE A 272 -6.55 -2.59 5.82
C ILE A 272 -6.02 -1.38 6.59
N VAL A 273 -5.23 -1.64 7.63
CA VAL A 273 -4.56 -0.57 8.38
C VAL A 273 -3.50 0.08 7.52
N LEU A 274 -3.51 1.41 7.47
CA LEU A 274 -2.62 2.18 6.61
C LEU A 274 -1.14 1.93 6.94
N ASN A 275 -0.82 1.81 8.22
CA ASN A 275 0.54 1.50 8.67
C ASN A 275 1.03 0.15 8.14
N ASP A 276 0.17 -0.87 8.04
CA ASP A 276 0.55 -2.17 7.48
C ASP A 276 0.87 -2.07 5.98
N LEU A 277 0.12 -1.27 5.22
CA LEU A 277 0.43 -0.99 3.82
C LEU A 277 1.80 -0.32 3.66
N ILE A 278 2.11 0.62 4.54
CA ILE A 278 3.38 1.35 4.56
C ILE A 278 4.53 0.42 4.92
N GLU A 279 4.39 -0.39 5.96
CA GLU A 279 5.41 -1.36 6.35
C GLU A 279 5.69 -2.36 5.24
N ARG A 280 4.67 -2.88 4.59
CA ARG A 280 4.81 -3.75 3.41
C ARG A 280 5.53 -3.03 2.27
N ALA A 281 5.15 -1.78 1.98
CA ALA A 281 5.80 -0.99 0.95
C ALA A 281 7.29 -0.74 1.24
N ASN A 282 7.69 -0.66 2.52
CA ASN A 282 9.05 -0.37 2.94
C ASN A 282 9.94 -1.60 3.18
N THR A 283 9.35 -2.77 3.46
CA THR A 283 10.09 -3.98 3.85
C THR A 283 10.99 -4.49 2.71
N ASP A 284 10.54 -4.43 1.47
CA ASP A 284 11.24 -4.93 0.27
C ASP A 284 11.71 -3.81 -0.64
N ARG A 285 12.39 -2.80 -0.12
CA ARG A 285 12.89 -1.68 -0.94
C ARG A 285 14.31 -1.94 -1.45
N LEU A 286 14.61 -1.44 -2.63
CA LEU A 286 15.98 -1.33 -3.12
C LEU A 286 16.76 -0.30 -2.27
N SER A 287 18.04 -0.59 -2.05
CA SER A 287 18.89 0.35 -1.30
C SER A 287 18.92 1.73 -1.96
N GLY A 288 18.60 2.78 -1.20
CA GLY A 288 18.57 4.15 -1.69
C GLY A 288 17.25 4.54 -2.39
N THR A 289 16.20 3.71 -2.27
CA THR A 289 14.87 4.03 -2.78
C THR A 289 13.83 4.03 -1.65
N TYR A 290 12.69 4.64 -1.90
CA TYR A 290 11.49 4.51 -1.08
C TYR A 290 10.28 4.22 -1.98
N ASN A 291 9.25 3.62 -1.41
CA ASN A 291 7.99 3.35 -2.09
C ASN A 291 6.88 4.15 -1.44
N PHE A 292 5.91 4.58 -2.22
CA PHE A 292 4.69 5.23 -1.75
C PHE A 292 3.50 4.72 -2.57
N ILE A 293 2.31 4.88 -2.02
CA ILE A 293 1.06 4.47 -2.66
C ILE A 293 0.23 5.72 -2.94
N VAL A 294 -0.17 5.87 -4.20
CA VAL A 294 -0.94 7.01 -4.68
C VAL A 294 -2.08 6.51 -5.57
N ARG A 295 -3.22 7.17 -5.52
CA ARG A 295 -4.34 6.93 -6.43
C ARG A 295 -4.09 7.54 -7.80
N GLN A 296 -4.89 7.12 -8.76
CA GLN A 296 -4.83 7.65 -10.13
C GLN A 296 -5.12 9.16 -10.20
N ASP A 297 -5.87 9.72 -9.27
CA ASP A 297 -6.15 11.15 -9.15
C ASP A 297 -5.04 11.94 -8.44
N GLY A 298 -3.92 11.29 -8.05
CA GLY A 298 -2.82 11.89 -7.34
C GLY A 298 -2.99 11.94 -5.83
N SER A 299 -4.07 11.40 -5.29
CA SER A 299 -4.30 11.34 -3.84
C SER A 299 -3.35 10.34 -3.18
N LEU A 300 -2.63 10.80 -2.16
CA LEU A 300 -1.64 10.01 -1.43
C LEU A 300 -2.34 9.08 -0.42
N ILE A 301 -2.09 7.78 -0.54
CA ILE A 301 -2.59 6.78 0.40
C ILE A 301 -1.54 6.50 1.48
N ALA A 302 -0.29 6.33 1.08
CA ALA A 302 0.81 5.98 1.99
C ALA A 302 2.14 6.56 1.50
N HIS A 303 2.91 7.17 2.41
CA HIS A 303 4.25 7.69 2.11
C HIS A 303 5.12 7.61 3.37
N PRO A 304 6.35 7.08 3.32
CA PRO A 304 7.17 6.85 4.51
C PRO A 304 7.43 8.11 5.35
N ASP A 305 7.58 9.28 4.71
CA ASP A 305 7.91 10.52 5.39
C ASP A 305 6.70 11.42 5.71
N PHE A 306 5.52 11.12 5.15
CA PHE A 306 4.32 11.98 5.26
C PHE A 306 3.14 11.33 5.99
N ASN A 307 3.30 10.11 6.52
CA ASN A 307 2.22 9.40 7.21
C ASN A 307 1.62 10.17 8.38
N SER A 308 2.46 10.82 9.19
CA SER A 308 2.01 11.67 10.30
C SER A 308 1.21 12.89 9.82
N GLN A 309 1.52 13.42 8.64
CA GLN A 309 0.79 14.55 8.05
C GLN A 309 -0.53 14.09 7.42
N ILE A 310 -0.55 12.92 6.77
CA ILE A 310 -1.76 12.28 6.26
C ILE A 310 -2.73 12.08 7.42
N ALA A 311 -2.24 11.54 8.54
CA ALA A 311 -3.01 11.33 9.76
C ALA A 311 -3.48 12.63 10.44
N ALA A 312 -2.64 13.69 10.46
CA ALA A 312 -2.92 14.92 11.21
C ALA A 312 -3.88 15.89 10.49
N GLN A 313 -3.96 15.85 9.16
CA GLN A 313 -4.69 16.90 8.40
C GLN A 313 -6.16 16.59 8.11
N HIS A 314 -6.67 15.41 8.48
CA HIS A 314 -8.07 14.99 8.21
C HIS A 314 -8.50 15.18 6.74
N ARG A 315 -7.56 15.37 5.82
CA ARG A 315 -7.82 15.52 4.38
C ARG A 315 -6.83 14.66 3.59
N THR A 316 -7.27 14.22 2.44
CA THR A 316 -6.42 13.54 1.47
C THR A 316 -5.33 14.49 0.99
N LEU A 317 -4.06 14.18 1.26
CA LEU A 317 -2.93 14.90 0.69
C LEU A 317 -2.80 14.51 -0.78
N SER A 318 -2.55 15.48 -1.64
CA SER A 318 -2.14 15.22 -3.02
C SER A 318 -0.62 15.09 -3.06
N ILE A 319 -0.11 14.25 -3.97
CA ILE A 319 1.33 14.18 -4.24
C ILE A 319 1.89 15.54 -4.66
N GLN A 320 1.06 16.42 -5.25
CA GLN A 320 1.43 17.78 -5.64
C GLN A 320 1.58 18.72 -4.41
N ASP A 321 0.95 18.39 -3.29
CA ASP A 321 1.10 19.14 -2.02
C ASP A 321 2.40 18.81 -1.31
N LEU A 322 3.11 17.76 -1.74
CA LEU A 322 4.40 17.39 -1.17
C LEU A 322 5.48 18.34 -1.66
N ALA A 323 6.26 18.88 -0.74
CA ALA A 323 7.46 19.68 -1.07
C ALA A 323 8.64 18.80 -1.56
N ASP A 324 8.36 17.59 -2.05
CA ASP A 324 9.35 16.66 -2.57
C ASP A 324 9.47 16.76 -4.10
N PRO A 325 10.58 17.31 -4.62
CA PRO A 325 10.77 17.52 -6.06
C PRO A 325 10.72 16.22 -6.87
N ILE A 326 11.09 15.09 -6.26
CA ILE A 326 11.13 13.79 -6.94
C ILE A 326 9.71 13.26 -7.17
N SER A 327 8.84 13.39 -6.16
CA SER A 327 7.46 12.91 -6.24
C SER A 327 6.62 13.72 -7.23
N ILE A 328 6.88 15.03 -7.38
CA ILE A 328 6.16 15.94 -8.29
C ILE A 328 6.47 15.64 -9.75
N GLU A 329 7.68 15.17 -10.07
CA GLU A 329 8.10 14.88 -11.45
C GLU A 329 7.34 13.69 -12.07
N PHE A 330 6.80 12.80 -11.26
CA PHE A 330 6.04 11.62 -11.70
C PHE A 330 4.55 11.89 -11.96
N PHE A 331 4.01 13.01 -11.46
CA PHE A 331 2.61 13.41 -11.65
C PHE A 331 2.56 14.86 -12.15
N PRO A 332 2.69 15.07 -13.46
CA PRO A 332 2.59 16.40 -14.06
C PRO A 332 1.18 17.01 -13.95
#